data_1bda7d908f73eefd8888883452aab908
#
_entry.id   1bda7d908f73eefd8888883452aab908
#
_cell.length_a   1.000
_cell.length_b   1.000
_cell.length_c   1.000
_cell.angle_alpha   90.00
_cell.angle_beta   90.00
_cell.angle_gamma   90.00
#
_symmetry.space_group_name_H-M   'P 1'
#
loop_
_entity.id
_entity.type
_entity.pdbx_description
1 polymer ?
#
loop_
_entity_poly.entity_id
_entity_poly.type
_entity_poly.pdbx_seq_one_letter_code
_entity_poly.pdbx_strand_id
1 'polypeptide(L)'
;MPETTVELIQTGPEHAELIRNLYQYYAYESSDWEQEDVEADGRFYIHDEHLNRYWHDPQWSANLLLVDGYIAGFLLIEGSELPGIDALELADLFILKRY
;
A
#
# COMPACT_ATOMS: atom_id res chain seq x y z
N MET A 1 -17.29 -4.88 26.57
CA MET A 1 -16.83 -5.11 25.20
C MET A 1 -15.45 -4.55 25.03
N PRO A 2 -14.51 -5.39 24.59
CA PRO A 2 -13.19 -4.85 24.28
C PRO A 2 -13.31 -3.84 23.14
N GLU A 3 -12.64 -2.72 23.27
CA GLU A 3 -12.58 -1.74 22.21
C GLU A 3 -11.68 -2.25 21.08
N THR A 4 -12.12 -2.03 19.85
CA THR A 4 -11.28 -2.31 18.69
C THR A 4 -10.16 -1.28 18.62
N THR A 5 -8.92 -1.75 18.60
CA THR A 5 -7.75 -0.88 18.46
C THR A 5 -7.33 -0.83 17.00
N VAL A 6 -7.28 0.38 16.45
CA VAL A 6 -6.82 0.63 15.08
C VAL A 6 -5.51 1.40 15.16
N GLU A 7 -4.49 0.89 14.48
CA GLU A 7 -3.17 1.51 14.43
C GLU A 7 -2.72 1.70 12.99
N LEU A 8 -2.05 2.81 12.73
CA LEU A 8 -1.39 3.05 11.47
C LEU A 8 0.11 3.15 11.74
N ILE A 9 0.88 2.25 11.13
CA ILE A 9 2.32 2.16 11.36
C ILE A 9 3.05 2.49 10.05
N GLN A 10 3.89 3.53 10.10
CA GLN A 10 4.76 3.83 8.96
C GLN A 10 5.83 2.75 8.85
N THR A 11 5.97 2.16 7.64
CA THR A 11 6.92 1.08 7.41
C THR A 11 8.27 1.62 6.94
N GLY A 12 9.32 0.79 7.12
CA GLY A 12 10.62 1.02 6.52
C GLY A 12 10.88 0.03 5.38
N PRO A 13 12.06 0.12 4.74
CA PRO A 13 12.42 -0.78 3.63
C PRO A 13 12.39 -2.26 3.98
N GLU A 14 12.57 -2.61 5.25
CA GLU A 14 12.48 -3.99 5.75
C GLU A 14 11.10 -4.60 5.58
N HIS A 15 10.07 -3.77 5.39
CA HIS A 15 8.69 -4.21 5.19
C HIS A 15 8.29 -4.26 3.71
N ALA A 16 9.23 -4.01 2.79
CA ALA A 16 8.92 -3.91 1.36
C ALA A 16 8.24 -5.17 0.82
N GLU A 17 8.74 -6.35 1.19
CA GLU A 17 8.16 -7.61 0.74
C GLU A 17 6.74 -7.81 1.26
N LEU A 18 6.50 -7.45 2.52
CA LEU A 18 5.17 -7.53 3.11
C LEU A 18 4.18 -6.65 2.34
N ILE A 19 4.54 -5.40 2.06
CA ILE A 19 3.70 -4.49 1.28
C ILE A 19 3.46 -5.04 -0.13
N ARG A 20 4.49 -5.57 -0.79
CA ARG A 20 4.33 -6.18 -2.12
C ARG A 20 3.33 -7.34 -2.10
N ASN A 21 3.37 -8.16 -1.07
CA ASN A 21 2.45 -9.28 -0.95
C ASN A 21 1.01 -8.80 -0.75
N LEU A 22 0.80 -7.79 0.07
CA LEU A 22 -0.51 -7.18 0.26
C LEU A 22 -1.00 -6.49 -1.01
N TYR A 23 -0.11 -5.87 -1.76
CA TYR A 23 -0.45 -5.18 -3.01
C TYR A 23 -1.01 -6.14 -4.06
N GLN A 24 -0.66 -7.43 -4.01
CA GLN A 24 -1.25 -8.44 -4.90
C GLN A 24 -2.77 -8.53 -4.72
N TYR A 25 -3.26 -8.44 -3.49
CA TYR A 25 -4.70 -8.45 -3.24
C TYR A 25 -5.38 -7.20 -3.79
N TYR A 26 -4.73 -6.05 -3.64
CA TYR A 26 -5.22 -4.81 -4.22
C TYR A 26 -5.26 -4.89 -5.74
N ALA A 27 -4.21 -5.41 -6.36
CA ALA A 27 -4.14 -5.58 -7.80
C ALA A 27 -5.25 -6.52 -8.31
N TYR A 28 -5.54 -7.57 -7.56
CA TYR A 28 -6.64 -8.48 -7.89
C TYR A 28 -7.99 -7.76 -7.88
N GLU A 29 -8.27 -6.96 -6.85
CA GLU A 29 -9.53 -6.25 -6.74
C GLU A 29 -9.74 -5.24 -7.87
N SER A 30 -8.66 -4.61 -8.34
CA SER A 30 -8.75 -3.62 -9.41
C SER A 30 -8.62 -4.24 -10.81
N SER A 31 -8.31 -5.54 -10.91
CA SER A 31 -7.97 -6.18 -12.18
C SER A 31 -9.10 -6.16 -13.21
N ASP A 32 -10.36 -6.16 -12.77
CA ASP A 32 -11.50 -6.16 -13.67
C ASP A 32 -11.67 -4.82 -14.41
N TRP A 33 -11.46 -3.72 -13.73
CA TRP A 33 -11.59 -2.39 -14.35
C TRP A 33 -10.28 -1.89 -14.98
N GLU A 34 -9.11 -2.30 -14.43
CA GLU A 34 -7.81 -2.01 -15.02
C GLU A 34 -7.49 -2.94 -16.19
N GLN A 35 -8.26 -4.02 -16.36
CA GLN A 35 -8.06 -5.04 -17.38
C GLN A 35 -6.65 -5.62 -17.36
N GLU A 36 -6.19 -5.95 -16.17
CA GLU A 36 -4.87 -6.54 -15.97
C GLU A 36 -4.96 -8.05 -15.80
N ASP A 37 -4.00 -8.74 -16.40
CA ASP A 37 -3.85 -10.18 -16.29
C ASP A 37 -2.65 -10.52 -15.42
N VAL A 38 -2.68 -11.72 -14.84
CA VAL A 38 -1.51 -12.23 -14.12
C VAL A 38 -0.41 -12.64 -15.11
N GLU A 39 0.81 -12.62 -14.63
CA GLU A 39 1.95 -13.13 -15.37
C GLU A 39 2.02 -14.66 -15.30
N ALA A 40 3.02 -15.24 -15.97
CA ALA A 40 3.17 -16.69 -16.04
C ALA A 40 3.33 -17.35 -14.67
N ASP A 41 3.81 -16.62 -13.67
CA ASP A 41 3.95 -17.13 -12.30
C ASP A 41 2.66 -17.00 -11.45
N GLY A 42 1.59 -16.49 -12.06
CA GLY A 42 0.30 -16.33 -11.37
C GLY A 42 0.17 -15.09 -10.53
N ARG A 43 1.13 -14.17 -10.60
CA ARG A 43 1.11 -12.91 -9.87
C ARG A 43 0.88 -11.74 -10.80
N PHE A 44 0.24 -10.69 -10.29
CA PHE A 44 0.18 -9.43 -11.01
C PHE A 44 1.53 -8.74 -10.97
N TYR A 45 1.89 -8.07 -12.08
CA TYR A 45 3.13 -7.30 -12.14
C TYR A 45 3.05 -6.10 -11.20
N ILE A 46 4.13 -5.85 -10.48
CA ILE A 46 4.25 -4.70 -9.59
C ILE A 46 5.45 -3.88 -10.06
N HIS A 47 5.24 -2.57 -10.19
CA HIS A 47 6.29 -1.64 -10.57
C HIS A 47 7.20 -1.37 -9.36
N ASP A 48 8.23 -2.18 -9.18
CA ASP A 48 9.10 -2.12 -8.02
C ASP A 48 9.80 -0.77 -7.86
N GLU A 49 10.19 -0.13 -8.96
CA GLU A 49 10.82 1.19 -8.89
C GLU A 49 9.87 2.23 -8.31
N HIS A 50 8.60 2.19 -8.71
CA HIS A 50 7.59 3.08 -8.17
C HIS A 50 7.30 2.75 -6.70
N LEU A 51 7.17 1.47 -6.37
CA LEU A 51 6.87 1.03 -5.01
C LEU A 51 8.00 1.42 -4.05
N ASN A 52 9.26 1.27 -4.48
CA ASN A 52 10.40 1.60 -3.64
C ASN A 52 10.47 3.08 -3.25
N ARG A 53 9.86 3.97 -4.01
CA ARG A 53 9.82 5.39 -3.69
C ARG A 53 9.16 5.67 -2.34
N TYR A 54 8.24 4.82 -1.89
CA TYR A 54 7.57 4.99 -0.59
C TYR A 54 8.55 4.92 0.58
N TRP A 55 9.74 4.35 0.39
CA TRP A 55 10.77 4.27 1.43
C TRP A 55 11.96 5.17 1.17
N HIS A 56 12.14 5.64 -0.07
CA HIS A 56 13.31 6.44 -0.44
C HIS A 56 13.01 7.92 -0.62
N ASP A 57 11.78 8.26 -1.00
CA ASP A 57 11.37 9.63 -1.19
C ASP A 57 10.85 10.20 0.14
N PRO A 58 11.41 11.34 0.64
CA PRO A 58 11.04 11.84 1.97
C PRO A 58 9.57 12.21 2.13
N GLN A 59 8.88 12.52 1.04
CA GLN A 59 7.46 12.91 1.09
C GLN A 59 6.51 11.74 0.85
N TRP A 60 7.05 10.57 0.57
CA TRP A 60 6.26 9.36 0.30
C TRP A 60 6.34 8.43 1.49
N SER A 61 5.26 7.74 1.79
CA SER A 61 5.26 6.75 2.86
C SER A 61 4.33 5.58 2.56
N ALA A 62 4.75 4.40 3.00
CA ALA A 62 3.93 3.20 3.00
C ALA A 62 3.61 2.86 4.45
N ASN A 63 2.34 2.67 4.76
CA ASN A 63 1.87 2.47 6.12
C ASN A 63 1.05 1.18 6.19
N LEU A 64 1.23 0.44 7.28
CA LEU A 64 0.40 -0.72 7.58
C LEU A 64 -0.77 -0.30 8.46
N LEU A 65 -1.94 -0.79 8.13
CA LEU A 65 -3.12 -0.63 8.98
C LEU A 65 -3.29 -1.91 9.78
N LEU A 66 -3.31 -1.78 11.09
CA LEU A 66 -3.51 -2.90 12.00
C LEU A 66 -4.84 -2.74 12.76
N VAL A 67 -5.57 -3.82 12.87
CA VAL A 67 -6.77 -3.90 13.72
C VAL A 67 -6.54 -4.97 14.76
N ASP A 68 -6.56 -4.59 16.01
CA ASP A 68 -6.28 -5.47 17.16
C ASP A 68 -4.95 -6.24 17.00
N GLY A 69 -3.94 -5.61 16.41
CA GLY A 69 -2.64 -6.19 16.16
C GLY A 69 -2.53 -7.03 14.90
N TYR A 70 -3.63 -7.26 14.18
CA TYR A 70 -3.63 -8.01 12.92
C TYR A 70 -3.57 -7.09 11.73
N ILE A 71 -2.87 -7.52 10.68
CA ILE A 71 -2.77 -6.74 9.45
C ILE A 71 -4.15 -6.67 8.78
N ALA A 72 -4.66 -5.46 8.61
CA ALA A 72 -5.96 -5.22 7.99
C ALA A 72 -5.84 -4.61 6.60
N GLY A 73 -4.71 -3.98 6.27
CA GLY A 73 -4.51 -3.36 4.98
C GLY A 73 -3.29 -2.47 4.94
N PHE A 74 -3.26 -1.57 3.97
CA PHE A 74 -2.17 -0.61 3.85
C PHE A 74 -2.70 0.73 3.33
N LEU A 75 -1.89 1.75 3.57
CA LEU A 75 -2.14 3.12 3.11
C LEU A 75 -0.86 3.66 2.47
N LEU A 76 -0.94 4.02 1.20
CA LEU A 76 0.18 4.61 0.47
C LEU A 76 -0.06 6.12 0.30
N ILE A 77 0.93 6.91 0.69
CA ILE A 77 0.87 8.37 0.62
C ILE A 77 1.99 8.85 -0.29
N GLU A 78 1.65 9.71 -1.24
CA GLU A 78 2.58 10.31 -2.17
C GLU A 78 2.69 11.81 -1.95
N GLY A 79 3.90 12.35 -2.08
CA GLY A 79 4.11 13.79 -2.11
C GLY A 79 3.79 14.36 -3.47
N SER A 80 3.39 15.64 -3.51
CA SER A 80 3.17 16.33 -4.76
C SER A 80 4.47 16.45 -5.57
N GLU A 81 4.40 16.17 -6.86
CA GLU A 81 5.54 16.35 -7.78
C GLU A 81 5.56 17.75 -8.40
N LEU A 82 4.59 18.59 -8.09
CA LEU A 82 4.55 19.95 -8.60
C LEU A 82 5.52 20.84 -7.83
N PRO A 83 6.40 21.60 -8.53
CA PRO A 83 7.36 22.47 -7.87
C PRO A 83 6.67 23.50 -6.96
N GLY A 84 7.18 23.64 -5.73
CA GLY A 84 6.69 24.63 -4.79
C GLY A 84 5.42 24.25 -4.05
N ILE A 85 4.91 23.03 -4.23
CA ILE A 85 3.71 22.54 -3.54
C ILE A 85 4.10 21.40 -2.60
N ASP A 86 3.89 21.61 -1.31
CA ASP A 86 4.14 20.61 -0.25
C ASP A 86 2.87 19.85 0.12
N ALA A 87 2.09 19.46 -0.87
CA ALA A 87 0.87 18.68 -0.61
C ALA A 87 1.18 17.19 -0.60
N LEU A 88 0.52 16.47 0.32
CA LEU A 88 0.54 15.02 0.36
C LEU A 88 -0.77 14.49 -0.21
N GLU A 89 -0.68 13.42 -0.99
CA GLU A 89 -1.84 12.80 -1.62
C GLU A 89 -1.97 11.35 -1.18
N LEU A 90 -3.20 10.94 -0.91
CA LEU A 90 -3.52 9.53 -0.72
C LEU A 90 -3.47 8.84 -2.09
N ALA A 91 -2.48 7.96 -2.28
CA ALA A 91 -2.34 7.24 -3.53
C ALA A 91 -3.23 6.01 -3.56
N ASP A 92 -3.12 5.15 -2.54
CA ASP A 92 -3.87 3.91 -2.46
C ASP A 92 -4.26 3.61 -1.01
N LEU A 93 -5.47 3.13 -0.83
CA LEU A 93 -5.93 2.58 0.43
C LEU A 93 -6.55 1.21 0.15
N PHE A 94 -6.04 0.18 0.81
CA PHE A 94 -6.57 -1.17 0.67
C PHE A 94 -6.87 -1.75 2.05
N ILE A 95 -8.07 -2.29 2.21
CA ILE A 95 -8.50 -2.94 3.44
C ILE A 95 -8.97 -4.34 3.08
N LEU A 96 -8.44 -5.34 3.78
CA LEU A 96 -8.86 -6.73 3.60
C LEU A 96 -10.35 -6.88 3.94
N LYS A 97 -11.05 -7.74 3.20
CA LYS A 97 -12.50 -7.88 3.33
C LYS A 97 -12.98 -8.29 4.72
N ARG A 98 -12.11 -8.90 5.51
CA ARG A 98 -12.45 -9.24 6.89
C ARG A 98 -12.71 -7.99 7.75
N TYR A 99 -12.12 -6.89 7.38
CA TYR A 99 -12.17 -5.62 8.15
C TYR A 99 -12.87 -4.48 7.38
#